data_7718975354caa192929a38a840ca379e
#
_entry.id   7718975354caa192929a38a840ca379e
#
_cell.length_a   1.000
_cell.length_b   1.000
_cell.length_c   1.000
_cell.angle_alpha   90.00
_cell.angle_beta   90.00
_cell.angle_gamma   90.00
#
_symmetry.space_group_name_H-M   'P 1'
#
loop_
_entity.id
_entity.type
_entity.pdbx_description
1 polymer ?
#
loop_
_entity_poly.entity_id
_entity_poly.type
_entity_poly.pdbx_seq_one_letter_code
_entity_poly.pdbx_strand_id
1 'polypeptide(L)'
;SGGGLDNWEQRPEMRKKRKDDIVNFFKEFKAYCNALAPDKPIMLATNSFEVPNGMDTYPALMEHLDILCPFGFARMPDGDLTGKEAANMLQKVCDEAKAHLWFDLEVFLFNPDNSLYPRPVEEIIRDLNLFDNFEKILCYQFPGVFNDPKMSIRVGEARTIDLFNGYMKYLKELKAKNKKRK
;
A
#
# COMPACT_ATOMS: atom_id res chain seq x y z
N SER A 1 1.03 -15.69 6.83
CA SER A 1 1.65 -16.98 6.54
C SER A 1 0.62 -18.09 6.62
N GLY A 2 -0.08 -18.32 5.52
CA GLY A 2 -0.96 -19.47 5.34
C GLY A 2 -0.18 -20.77 5.11
N GLY A 3 0.89 -20.97 5.87
CA GLY A 3 1.68 -22.17 5.78
C GLY A 3 0.84 -23.40 6.05
N GLY A 4 0.74 -24.28 5.09
CA GLY A 4 0.16 -25.59 5.26
C GLY A 4 -1.28 -25.75 4.81
N LEU A 5 -1.93 -24.73 4.34
CA LEU A 5 -3.24 -24.87 3.72
C LEU A 5 -3.06 -25.12 2.22
N ASP A 6 -2.99 -26.37 1.85
CA ASP A 6 -3.40 -26.93 0.56
C ASP A 6 -2.98 -26.24 -0.73
N ASN A 7 -1.92 -25.48 -0.81
CA ASN A 7 -1.42 -24.87 -2.06
C ASN A 7 -2.56 -24.49 -3.04
N TRP A 8 -3.63 -23.85 -2.50
CA TRP A 8 -4.82 -23.47 -3.29
C TRP A 8 -4.44 -22.62 -4.50
N GLU A 9 -3.36 -21.83 -4.37
CA GLU A 9 -2.78 -21.02 -5.45
C GLU A 9 -2.32 -21.84 -6.65
N GLN A 10 -2.02 -23.11 -6.44
CA GLN A 10 -1.61 -24.06 -7.50
C GLN A 10 -2.81 -24.77 -8.14
N ARG A 11 -4.04 -24.54 -7.65
CA ARG A 11 -5.25 -25.16 -8.19
C ARG A 11 -5.98 -24.18 -9.08
N PRO A 12 -6.01 -24.36 -10.41
CA PRO A 12 -6.62 -23.42 -11.35
C PRO A 12 -8.10 -23.10 -11.04
N GLU A 13 -8.85 -24.11 -10.62
CA GLU A 13 -10.27 -23.95 -10.26
C GLU A 13 -10.45 -23.09 -8.99
N MET A 14 -9.57 -23.20 -8.01
CA MET A 14 -9.62 -22.38 -6.79
C MET A 14 -9.20 -20.95 -7.06
N ARG A 15 -8.18 -20.76 -7.88
CA ARG A 15 -7.77 -19.42 -8.34
C ARG A 15 -8.91 -18.72 -9.09
N LYS A 16 -9.51 -19.43 -10.06
CA LYS A 16 -10.65 -18.90 -10.80
C LYS A 16 -11.81 -18.55 -9.88
N LYS A 17 -12.18 -19.45 -8.99
CA LYS A 17 -13.25 -19.19 -8.02
C LYS A 17 -12.95 -17.94 -7.17
N ARG A 18 -11.76 -17.83 -6.62
CA ARG A 18 -11.36 -16.67 -5.80
C ARG A 18 -11.40 -15.37 -6.58
N LYS A 19 -10.94 -15.39 -7.85
CA LYS A 19 -11.05 -14.26 -8.74
C LYS A 19 -12.50 -13.83 -8.95
N ASP A 20 -13.37 -14.77 -9.28
CA ASP A 20 -14.78 -14.50 -9.52
C ASP A 20 -15.45 -13.99 -8.24
N ASP A 21 -15.17 -14.59 -7.09
CA ASP A 21 -15.72 -14.19 -5.79
C ASP A 21 -15.31 -12.76 -5.40
N ILE A 22 -14.03 -12.38 -5.56
CA ILE A 22 -13.55 -11.04 -5.20
C ILE A 22 -14.11 -9.96 -6.14
N VAL A 23 -14.19 -10.23 -7.43
CA VAL A 23 -14.77 -9.31 -8.40
C VAL A 23 -16.26 -9.11 -8.13
N ASN A 24 -17.00 -10.19 -7.90
CA ASN A 24 -18.42 -10.11 -7.54
C ASN A 24 -18.66 -9.35 -6.22
N PHE A 25 -17.83 -9.60 -5.21
CA PHE A 25 -17.88 -8.85 -3.96
C PHE A 25 -17.74 -7.34 -4.20
N PHE A 26 -16.74 -6.90 -4.93
CA PHE A 26 -16.54 -5.46 -5.17
C PHE A 26 -17.60 -4.85 -6.07
N LYS A 27 -18.17 -5.61 -7.00
CA LYS A 27 -19.32 -5.19 -7.80
C LYS A 27 -20.55 -4.89 -6.91
N GLU A 28 -20.90 -5.81 -6.03
CA GLU A 28 -22.01 -5.62 -5.09
C GLU A 28 -21.70 -4.52 -4.08
N PHE A 29 -20.49 -4.47 -3.55
CA PHE A 29 -20.04 -3.45 -2.62
C PHE A 29 -20.10 -2.05 -3.23
N LYS A 30 -19.64 -1.88 -4.48
CA LYS A 30 -19.75 -0.60 -5.20
C LYS A 30 -21.20 -0.17 -5.38
N ALA A 31 -22.06 -1.08 -5.78
CA ALA A 31 -23.49 -0.79 -5.92
C ALA A 31 -24.12 -0.33 -4.60
N TYR A 32 -23.79 -1.02 -3.51
CA TYR A 32 -24.28 -0.67 -2.17
C TYR A 32 -23.74 0.70 -1.71
N CYS A 33 -22.45 0.94 -1.85
CA CYS A 33 -21.82 2.22 -1.46
C CYS A 33 -22.39 3.39 -2.27
N ASN A 34 -22.56 3.22 -3.57
CA ASN A 34 -23.12 4.26 -4.43
C ASN A 34 -24.57 4.62 -4.09
N ALA A 35 -25.35 3.65 -3.59
CA ALA A 35 -26.70 3.92 -3.13
C ALA A 35 -26.74 4.78 -1.84
N LEU A 36 -25.70 4.68 -1.00
CA LEU A 36 -25.60 5.43 0.25
C LEU A 36 -24.83 6.74 0.11
N ALA A 37 -23.75 6.75 -0.68
CA ALA A 37 -22.82 7.85 -0.80
C ALA A 37 -22.17 7.85 -2.20
N PRO A 38 -22.88 8.30 -3.23
CA PRO A 38 -22.45 8.16 -4.64
C PRO A 38 -21.15 8.89 -4.97
N ASP A 39 -20.81 9.93 -4.21
CA ASP A 39 -19.60 10.74 -4.44
C ASP A 39 -18.38 10.24 -3.67
N LYS A 40 -18.47 9.11 -2.99
CA LYS A 40 -17.35 8.55 -2.22
C LYS A 40 -16.59 7.52 -3.03
N PRO A 41 -15.27 7.70 -3.21
CA PRO A 41 -14.43 6.74 -3.91
C PRO A 41 -14.27 5.46 -3.09
N ILE A 42 -14.15 4.34 -3.79
CA ILE A 42 -13.85 3.03 -3.21
C ILE A 42 -12.38 2.72 -3.41
N MET A 43 -11.70 2.46 -2.31
CA MET A 43 -10.28 2.12 -2.29
C MET A 43 -10.07 0.66 -1.86
N LEU A 44 -9.19 -0.03 -2.56
CA LEU A 44 -8.67 -1.33 -2.13
C LEU A 44 -7.21 -1.18 -1.72
N ALA A 45 -6.91 -1.50 -0.45
CA ALA A 45 -5.54 -1.78 -0.02
C ALA A 45 -5.18 -3.23 -0.35
N THR A 46 -4.07 -3.45 -1.03
CA THR A 46 -3.63 -4.79 -1.46
C THR A 46 -2.16 -5.01 -1.15
N ASN A 47 -1.81 -6.25 -0.83
CA ASN A 47 -0.42 -6.61 -0.57
C ASN A 47 0.34 -6.75 -1.90
N SER A 48 1.52 -6.13 -2.00
CA SER A 48 2.39 -6.21 -3.17
C SER A 48 2.82 -7.63 -3.53
N PHE A 49 2.93 -8.53 -2.56
CA PHE A 49 3.25 -9.94 -2.79
C PHE A 49 2.18 -10.69 -3.59
N GLU A 50 0.95 -10.20 -3.59
CA GLU A 50 -0.16 -10.77 -4.38
C GLU A 50 -0.16 -10.26 -5.84
N VAL A 51 0.58 -9.21 -6.16
CA VAL A 51 0.59 -8.60 -7.50
C VAL A 51 0.96 -9.62 -8.60
N PRO A 52 2.04 -10.41 -8.48
CA PRO A 52 2.40 -11.36 -9.53
C PRO A 52 1.31 -12.39 -9.82
N ASN A 53 0.60 -12.83 -8.77
CA ASN A 53 -0.43 -13.86 -8.87
C ASN A 53 -1.81 -13.30 -9.20
N GLY A 54 -2.02 -12.01 -8.98
CA GLY A 54 -3.31 -11.34 -9.13
C GLY A 54 -3.49 -10.53 -10.42
N MET A 55 -2.45 -10.42 -11.26
CA MET A 55 -2.47 -9.55 -12.43
C MET A 55 -3.59 -9.82 -13.42
N ASP A 56 -4.03 -11.06 -13.51
CA ASP A 56 -5.17 -11.46 -14.35
C ASP A 56 -6.55 -11.06 -13.73
N THR A 57 -6.57 -10.70 -12.47
CA THR A 57 -7.78 -10.30 -11.72
C THR A 57 -7.99 -8.79 -11.75
N TYR A 58 -6.91 -8.01 -11.71
CA TYR A 58 -7.00 -6.55 -11.58
C TYR A 58 -7.84 -5.86 -12.66
N PRO A 59 -7.76 -6.20 -13.97
CA PRO A 59 -8.58 -5.53 -14.96
C PRO A 59 -10.08 -5.59 -14.65
N ALA A 60 -10.60 -6.76 -14.29
CA ALA A 60 -12.01 -6.92 -13.93
C ALA A 60 -12.35 -6.27 -12.58
N LEU A 61 -11.41 -6.32 -11.62
CA LEU A 61 -11.58 -5.73 -10.32
C LEU A 61 -11.64 -4.21 -10.37
N MET A 62 -10.80 -3.59 -11.21
CA MET A 62 -10.71 -2.14 -11.36
C MET A 62 -11.95 -1.50 -11.97
N GLU A 63 -12.84 -2.26 -12.62
CA GLU A 63 -14.16 -1.76 -13.02
C GLU A 63 -15.04 -1.34 -11.82
N HIS A 64 -14.69 -1.85 -10.64
CA HIS A 64 -15.45 -1.65 -9.41
C HIS A 64 -14.69 -0.86 -8.34
N LEU A 65 -13.51 -0.35 -8.67
CA LEU A 65 -12.65 0.43 -7.77
C LEU A 65 -12.34 1.78 -8.37
N ASP A 66 -12.14 2.76 -7.51
CA ASP A 66 -11.71 4.10 -7.91
C ASP A 66 -10.23 4.31 -7.58
N ILE A 67 -9.74 3.62 -6.55
CA ILE A 67 -8.38 3.76 -6.04
C ILE A 67 -7.80 2.37 -5.73
N LEU A 68 -6.61 2.08 -6.23
CA LEU A 68 -5.79 0.97 -5.81
C LEU A 68 -4.66 1.49 -4.94
N CYS A 69 -4.49 0.93 -3.74
CA CYS A 69 -3.53 1.39 -2.74
C CYS A 69 -2.68 0.21 -2.22
N PRO A 70 -1.70 -0.25 -2.99
CA PRO A 70 -0.85 -1.36 -2.58
C PRO A 70 0.14 -0.96 -1.49
N PHE A 71 0.55 -1.96 -0.69
CA PHE A 71 1.54 -1.84 0.37
C PHE A 71 2.58 -2.96 0.30
N GLY A 72 3.68 -2.84 1.04
CA GLY A 72 4.68 -3.89 1.19
C GLY A 72 5.74 -3.96 0.10
N PHE A 73 5.80 -3.03 -0.84
CA PHE A 73 6.81 -3.04 -1.93
C PHE A 73 8.25 -3.05 -1.45
N ALA A 74 8.53 -2.34 -0.36
CA ALA A 74 9.87 -2.27 0.21
C ALA A 74 10.36 -3.62 0.79
N ARG A 75 9.43 -4.55 1.00
CA ARG A 75 9.71 -5.89 1.53
C ARG A 75 9.67 -6.98 0.45
N MET A 76 9.44 -6.62 -0.80
CA MET A 76 9.54 -7.59 -1.89
C MET A 76 11.00 -8.04 -2.03
N PRO A 77 11.26 -9.34 -2.01
CA PRO A 77 12.61 -9.85 -2.17
C PRO A 77 13.16 -9.51 -3.56
N ASP A 78 14.47 -9.40 -3.66
CA ASP A 78 15.12 -9.41 -4.95
C ASP A 78 14.83 -10.73 -5.65
N GLY A 79 14.37 -10.69 -6.87
CA GLY A 79 13.95 -11.86 -7.62
C GLY A 79 13.43 -11.50 -9.01
N ASP A 80 12.53 -12.34 -9.53
CA ASP A 80 11.96 -12.19 -10.87
C ASP A 80 11.07 -10.95 -11.02
N LEU A 81 10.57 -10.41 -9.90
CA LEU A 81 9.76 -9.20 -9.87
C LEU A 81 10.15 -8.31 -8.69
N THR A 82 10.75 -7.18 -8.97
CA THR A 82 11.07 -6.16 -7.96
C THR A 82 9.83 -5.34 -7.57
N GLY A 83 9.88 -4.68 -6.41
CA GLY A 83 8.80 -3.80 -5.98
C GLY A 83 8.51 -2.67 -6.99
N LYS A 84 9.52 -2.15 -7.68
CA LYS A 84 9.32 -1.13 -8.73
C LYS A 84 8.63 -1.67 -9.97
N GLU A 85 8.98 -2.88 -10.39
CA GLU A 85 8.30 -3.54 -11.52
C GLU A 85 6.85 -3.83 -11.18
N ALA A 86 6.55 -4.34 -9.99
CA ALA A 86 5.19 -4.54 -9.50
C ALA A 86 4.40 -3.20 -9.49
N ALA A 87 5.00 -2.12 -9.01
CA ALA A 87 4.38 -0.80 -9.03
C ALA A 87 4.07 -0.32 -10.46
N ASN A 88 5.00 -0.53 -11.40
CA ASN A 88 4.81 -0.17 -12.81
C ASN A 88 3.69 -1.00 -13.47
N MET A 89 3.58 -2.28 -13.13
CA MET A 89 2.50 -3.14 -13.63
C MET A 89 1.13 -2.63 -13.14
N LEU A 90 1.03 -2.28 -11.86
CA LEU A 90 -0.21 -1.72 -11.29
C LEU A 90 -0.54 -0.33 -11.85
N GLN A 91 0.46 0.50 -12.12
CA GLN A 91 0.25 1.78 -12.78
C GLN A 91 -0.45 1.59 -14.13
N LYS A 92 0.05 0.66 -14.94
CA LYS A 92 -0.57 0.37 -16.24
C LYS A 92 -2.03 -0.07 -16.08
N VAL A 93 -2.34 -0.94 -15.14
CA VAL A 93 -3.72 -1.37 -14.87
C VAL A 93 -4.62 -0.19 -14.47
N CYS A 94 -4.13 0.68 -13.58
CA CYS A 94 -4.87 1.86 -13.16
C CYS A 94 -5.08 2.86 -14.32
N ASP A 95 -4.08 3.08 -15.14
CA ASP A 95 -4.18 3.96 -16.31
C ASP A 95 -5.24 3.46 -17.31
N GLU A 96 -5.25 2.16 -17.61
CA GLU A 96 -6.23 1.52 -18.48
C GLU A 96 -7.66 1.64 -17.92
N ALA A 97 -7.82 1.52 -16.61
CA ALA A 97 -9.10 1.63 -15.90
C ALA A 97 -9.51 3.07 -15.60
N LYS A 98 -8.64 4.06 -15.81
CA LYS A 98 -8.80 5.47 -15.38
C LYS A 98 -9.01 5.61 -13.88
N ALA A 99 -8.38 4.74 -13.11
CA ALA A 99 -8.39 4.73 -11.65
C ALA A 99 -7.12 5.32 -11.09
N HIS A 100 -7.15 5.66 -9.81
CA HIS A 100 -6.01 6.24 -9.11
C HIS A 100 -5.12 5.15 -8.53
N LEU A 101 -3.80 5.35 -8.60
CA LEU A 101 -2.81 4.54 -7.90
C LEU A 101 -2.23 5.33 -6.74
N TRP A 102 -2.50 4.87 -5.52
CA TRP A 102 -1.90 5.42 -4.30
C TRP A 102 -0.94 4.40 -3.71
N PHE A 103 -0.09 4.85 -2.80
CA PHE A 103 0.86 3.98 -2.12
C PHE A 103 0.62 3.99 -0.61
N ASP A 104 0.46 2.83 -0.01
CA ASP A 104 0.42 2.69 1.44
C ASP A 104 1.82 2.32 1.94
N LEU A 105 2.52 3.34 2.42
CA LEU A 105 3.88 3.25 2.91
C LEU A 105 3.89 2.73 4.34
N GLU A 106 4.35 1.52 4.53
CA GLU A 106 4.54 0.96 5.87
C GLU A 106 5.73 1.63 6.56
N VAL A 107 5.48 2.27 7.70
CA VAL A 107 6.50 2.96 8.50
C VAL A 107 7.04 2.12 9.66
N PHE A 108 6.72 0.84 9.68
CA PHE A 108 7.14 -0.12 10.71
C PHE A 108 7.62 -1.44 10.09
N LEU A 109 8.29 -2.22 10.92
CA LEU A 109 8.62 -3.61 10.65
C LEU A 109 8.24 -4.46 11.86
N PHE A 110 8.30 -5.79 11.71
CA PHE A 110 8.03 -6.73 12.78
C PHE A 110 9.34 -7.31 13.32
N ASN A 111 9.44 -7.40 14.64
CA ASN A 111 10.42 -8.24 15.30
C ASN A 111 10.02 -9.73 15.19
N PRO A 112 10.93 -10.68 15.49
CA PRO A 112 10.62 -12.11 15.48
C PRO A 112 9.47 -12.52 16.43
N ASP A 113 9.23 -11.75 17.47
CA ASP A 113 8.12 -11.92 18.43
C ASP A 113 6.80 -11.26 17.99
N ASN A 114 6.74 -10.77 16.75
CA ASN A 114 5.63 -10.01 16.16
C ASN A 114 5.37 -8.63 16.81
N SER A 115 6.24 -8.14 17.67
CA SER A 115 6.15 -6.75 18.10
C SER A 115 6.56 -5.81 16.96
N LEU A 116 5.95 -4.62 16.93
CA LEU A 116 6.24 -3.60 15.91
C LEU A 116 7.40 -2.71 16.34
N TYR A 117 8.22 -2.32 15.37
CA TYR A 117 9.20 -1.26 15.56
C TYR A 117 9.23 -0.30 14.36
N PRO A 118 9.49 1.00 14.57
CA PRO A 118 9.54 1.98 13.51
C PRO A 118 10.74 1.73 12.60
N ARG A 119 10.53 1.89 11.31
CA ARG A 119 11.62 1.85 10.32
C ARG A 119 12.53 3.06 10.46
N PRO A 120 13.82 2.94 10.14
CA PRO A 120 14.70 4.09 9.99
C PRO A 120 14.14 5.09 8.96
N VAL A 121 14.21 6.38 9.25
CA VAL A 121 13.66 7.42 8.37
C VAL A 121 14.32 7.44 7.01
N GLU A 122 15.59 7.06 6.94
CA GLU A 122 16.37 6.98 5.70
C GLU A 122 15.80 5.95 4.73
N GLU A 123 15.29 4.82 5.24
CA GLU A 123 14.62 3.79 4.44
C GLU A 123 13.29 4.31 3.89
N ILE A 124 12.52 5.01 4.74
CA ILE A 124 11.27 5.65 4.33
C ILE A 124 11.51 6.65 3.18
N ILE A 125 12.52 7.51 3.32
CA ILE A 125 12.89 8.51 2.30
C ILE A 125 13.36 7.83 1.02
N ARG A 126 14.13 6.75 1.13
CA ARG A 126 14.55 5.95 -0.02
C ARG A 126 13.36 5.41 -0.80
N ASP A 127 12.39 4.82 -0.09
CA ASP A 127 11.19 4.26 -0.72
C ASP A 127 10.33 5.35 -1.37
N LEU A 128 10.16 6.49 -0.72
CA LEU A 128 9.47 7.65 -1.29
C LEU A 128 10.11 8.16 -2.59
N ASN A 129 11.43 8.06 -2.71
CA ASN A 129 12.15 8.44 -3.92
C ASN A 129 12.14 7.33 -4.99
N LEU A 130 12.04 6.07 -4.58
CA LEU A 130 12.00 4.93 -5.50
C LEU A 130 10.63 4.76 -6.16
N PHE A 131 9.57 4.99 -5.39
CA PHE A 131 8.18 4.84 -5.81
C PHE A 131 7.55 6.20 -6.12
N ASP A 132 8.07 6.88 -7.14
CA ASP A 132 7.69 8.25 -7.53
C ASP A 132 6.49 8.34 -8.47
N ASN A 133 5.96 7.21 -8.92
CA ASN A 133 4.83 7.11 -9.85
C ASN A 133 3.44 7.08 -9.17
N PHE A 134 3.39 7.15 -7.85
CA PHE A 134 2.12 7.17 -7.13
C PHE A 134 1.58 8.59 -6.97
N GLU A 135 0.28 8.77 -7.19
CA GLU A 135 -0.37 10.07 -7.05
C GLU A 135 -0.41 10.58 -5.62
N LYS A 136 -0.61 9.67 -4.67
CA LYS A 136 -0.62 9.94 -3.23
C LYS A 136 0.07 8.85 -2.47
N ILE A 137 0.62 9.24 -1.32
CA ILE A 137 1.24 8.33 -0.38
C ILE A 137 0.52 8.45 0.95
N LEU A 138 0.02 7.34 1.44
CA LEU A 138 -0.50 7.16 2.78
C LEU A 138 0.61 6.57 3.65
N CYS A 139 0.60 6.83 4.95
CA CYS A 139 1.53 6.22 5.88
C CYS A 139 0.78 5.32 6.85
N TYR A 140 1.00 4.04 6.76
CA TYR A 140 0.47 3.04 7.67
C TYR A 140 1.59 2.60 8.64
N GLN A 141 1.45 2.70 9.87
CA GLN A 141 0.35 3.12 10.72
C GLN A 141 0.75 4.39 11.46
N PHE A 142 -0.01 5.48 11.35
CA PHE A 142 0.36 6.74 11.99
C PHE A 142 0.24 6.68 13.53
N PRO A 143 -0.90 6.32 14.13
CA PRO A 143 -0.97 6.22 15.58
C PRO A 143 -0.15 5.03 16.07
N GLY A 144 0.80 5.30 16.93
CA GLY A 144 1.56 4.25 17.63
C GLY A 144 2.98 4.03 17.13
N VAL A 145 3.25 4.15 15.84
CA VAL A 145 4.60 3.92 15.28
C VAL A 145 5.23 5.22 14.79
N PHE A 146 4.41 6.21 14.44
CA PHE A 146 4.81 7.51 13.91
C PHE A 146 4.32 8.62 14.83
N ASN A 147 4.89 8.69 16.02
CA ASN A 147 4.33 9.51 17.09
C ASN A 147 4.92 10.91 17.14
N ASP A 148 4.04 11.91 17.10
CA ASP A 148 4.38 13.26 17.59
C ASP A 148 4.84 13.14 19.06
N PRO A 149 5.99 13.75 19.45
CA PRO A 149 6.47 13.77 20.82
C PRO A 149 5.44 14.27 21.85
N LYS A 150 4.43 15.02 21.40
CA LYS A 150 3.34 15.54 22.22
C LYS A 150 2.20 14.55 22.46
N MET A 151 2.14 13.45 21.73
CA MET A 151 1.08 12.46 21.92
C MET A 151 1.30 11.66 23.22
N SER A 152 0.21 11.41 23.92
CA SER A 152 0.21 10.61 25.15
C SER A 152 0.29 9.11 24.90
N ILE A 153 -0.18 8.65 23.76
CA ILE A 153 -0.18 7.22 23.39
C ILE A 153 1.00 6.99 22.45
N ARG A 154 1.89 6.10 22.85
CA ARG A 154 3.05 5.68 22.08
C ARG A 154 3.10 4.16 22.03
N VAL A 155 3.34 3.62 20.86
CA VAL A 155 3.69 2.21 20.68
C VAL A 155 5.17 2.14 20.39
N GLY A 156 5.90 1.35 21.18
CA GLY A 156 7.34 1.24 21.04
C GLY A 156 8.14 2.36 21.73
N GLU A 157 9.41 2.32 21.49
CA GLU A 157 10.44 3.09 22.19
C GLU A 157 10.71 4.47 21.55
N ALA A 158 11.81 5.10 21.98
CA ALA A 158 12.27 6.41 21.49
C ALA A 158 12.36 6.54 19.96
N ARG A 159 12.60 5.45 19.23
CA ARG A 159 12.66 5.43 17.76
C ARG A 159 11.40 5.96 17.05
N THR A 160 10.23 5.88 17.69
CA THR A 160 8.99 6.44 17.13
C THR A 160 9.03 7.95 17.03
N ILE A 161 9.68 8.61 17.99
CA ILE A 161 9.90 10.05 18.01
C ILE A 161 10.94 10.44 16.95
N ASP A 162 12.01 9.67 16.85
CA ASP A 162 13.08 9.91 15.88
C ASP A 162 12.55 9.80 14.46
N LEU A 163 11.74 8.78 14.19
CA LEU A 163 11.07 8.63 12.88
C LEU A 163 10.19 9.84 12.59
N PHE A 164 9.35 10.26 13.53
CA PHE A 164 8.49 11.44 13.34
C PHE A 164 9.31 12.70 13.04
N ASN A 165 10.31 12.99 13.86
CA ASN A 165 11.14 14.18 13.72
C ASN A 165 11.91 14.17 12.38
N GLY A 166 12.48 13.03 12.00
CA GLY A 166 13.20 12.86 10.76
C GLY A 166 12.28 13.07 9.54
N TYR A 167 11.10 12.48 9.56
CA TYR A 167 10.12 12.65 8.50
C TYR A 167 9.59 14.10 8.39
N MET A 168 9.31 14.74 9.52
CA MET A 168 8.91 16.15 9.53
C MET A 168 10.00 17.09 9.00
N LYS A 169 11.27 16.78 9.26
CA LYS A 169 12.40 17.49 8.67
C LYS A 169 12.41 17.32 7.15
N TYR A 170 12.30 16.07 6.67
CA TYR A 170 12.22 15.76 5.23
C TYR A 170 11.08 16.52 4.53
N LEU A 171 9.88 16.53 5.10
CA LEU A 171 8.74 17.26 4.53
C LEU A 171 8.97 18.77 4.45
N LYS A 172 9.64 19.37 5.44
CA LYS A 172 10.00 20.79 5.42
C LYS A 172 10.98 21.09 4.29
N GLU A 173 11.99 20.25 4.12
CA GLU A 173 12.98 20.38 3.04
C GLU A 173 12.33 20.22 1.66
N LEU A 174 11.45 19.24 1.50
CA LEU A 174 10.70 19.01 0.25
C LEU A 174 9.83 20.21 -0.11
N LYS A 175 9.09 20.77 0.86
CA LYS A 175 8.29 21.98 0.67
C LYS A 175 9.14 23.20 0.29
N ALA A 176 10.33 23.33 0.88
CA ALA A 176 11.26 24.43 0.55
C ALA A 176 11.82 24.29 -0.87
N LYS A 177 12.16 23.07 -1.32
CA LYS A 177 12.58 22.81 -2.70
C LYS A 177 11.49 23.12 -3.72
N ASN A 178 10.26 22.72 -3.44
CA ASN A 178 9.13 22.95 -4.34
C ASN A 178 8.73 24.42 -4.46
N LYS A 179 8.93 25.23 -3.40
CA LYS A 179 8.72 26.70 -3.46
C LYS A 179 9.76 27.42 -4.33
N LYS A 180 10.97 26.88 -4.47
CA LYS A 180 12.03 27.45 -5.32
C LYS A 180 11.87 27.11 -6.80
N ARG A 181 11.01 26.15 -7.14
CA ARG A 181 10.76 25.71 -8.53
C ARG A 181 9.53 26.39 -9.16
N LYS A 182 8.77 27.14 -8.35
CA LYS A 182 7.68 28.02 -8.79
C LYS A 182 8.16 29.47 -8.86
#